data_23f683e4cd5626b0a840f1baf1a705bd
#
_entry.id   23f683e4cd5626b0a840f1baf1a705bd
#
_cell.length_a   1.000
_cell.length_b   1.000
_cell.length_c   1.000
_cell.angle_alpha   90.00
_cell.angle_beta   90.00
_cell.angle_gamma   90.00
#
_symmetry.space_group_name_H-M   'P 1'
#
loop_
_entity.id
_entity.type
_entity.pdbx_description
1 polymer ?
#
loop_
_entity_poly.entity_id
_entity_poly.type
_entity_poly.pdbx_seq_one_letter_code
_entity_poly.pdbx_strand_id
1 'polypeptide(L)'
;MGKATYGTGTIFKRGRIWYVAYFVDGKQMVRSSRSANIQEAKKLRDQILGKKARGELTPAPGGATTCGELLDDLLEHAHSNLKASTEKIFKWCIEANIRPYFGQLKVSRLTTKTLKEYRQKRLAEGRAETTCNRELSILRIALNLGRKCTPPKVSAIPHFPMVREENARQGFLTDQQYAKLRDVLPDYLRPLFVVAYFTGVRLGELLAWTWDKVDFRQGFVTLSAEETKSGYARAVPIIGGDMRTWLEWARDNANGCDYVFHRAGSPIKHFRAAWTTACQSAEVPDLKFHDLRRTAVRNMRRKS
;
A
#
# COMPACT_ATOMS: atom_id res chain seq x y z
N MET A 1 -4.15 -36.88 40.86
CA MET A 1 -4.05 -35.55 40.17
C MET A 1 -4.56 -34.48 41.11
N GLY A 2 -3.67 -33.67 41.71
CA GLY A 2 -4.07 -32.61 42.62
C GLY A 2 -4.84 -31.50 41.84
N LYS A 3 -6.02 -31.13 42.33
CA LYS A 3 -6.81 -30.00 41.78
C LYS A 3 -6.00 -28.73 41.94
N ALA A 4 -5.76 -28.03 40.82
CA ALA A 4 -5.09 -26.73 40.82
C ALA A 4 -5.93 -25.76 41.65
N THR A 5 -5.38 -25.20 42.72
CA THR A 5 -6.04 -24.19 43.53
C THR A 5 -5.99 -22.86 42.75
N TYR A 6 -7.12 -22.21 42.58
CA TYR A 6 -7.25 -20.95 41.91
C TYR A 6 -6.34 -19.90 42.59
N GLY A 7 -5.27 -19.45 41.89
CA GLY A 7 -4.45 -18.33 42.36
C GLY A 7 -2.98 -18.63 42.65
N THR A 8 -2.57 -19.83 42.98
CA THR A 8 -1.23 -20.10 43.53
C THR A 8 -0.21 -20.76 42.58
N GLY A 9 -0.63 -21.17 41.38
CA GLY A 9 0.23 -21.89 40.43
C GLY A 9 0.65 -23.31 40.93
N THR A 10 0.42 -24.34 40.12
CA THR A 10 0.72 -25.74 40.47
C THR A 10 1.99 -26.17 39.72
N ILE A 11 2.90 -26.84 40.46
CA ILE A 11 4.09 -27.43 39.89
C ILE A 11 3.83 -28.95 39.72
N PHE A 12 4.12 -29.49 38.54
CA PHE A 12 3.98 -30.93 38.24
C PHE A 12 5.07 -31.39 37.30
N LYS A 13 5.31 -32.73 37.30
CA LYS A 13 6.37 -33.35 36.51
C LYS A 13 5.78 -34.09 35.30
N ARG A 14 6.40 -33.89 34.12
CA ARG A 14 6.14 -34.70 32.92
C ARG A 14 7.46 -35.30 32.44
N GLY A 15 7.59 -36.61 32.52
CA GLY A 15 8.86 -37.28 32.25
C GLY A 15 9.94 -36.78 33.19
N ARG A 16 11.08 -36.31 32.65
CA ARG A 16 12.21 -35.79 33.44
C ARG A 16 12.11 -34.29 33.76
N ILE A 17 11.14 -33.55 33.18
CA ILE A 17 11.09 -32.09 33.26
C ILE A 17 9.92 -31.63 34.12
N TRP A 18 10.14 -30.56 34.92
CA TRP A 18 9.13 -29.91 35.72
C TRP A 18 8.39 -28.80 34.94
N TYR A 19 7.09 -28.65 35.19
CA TYR A 19 6.19 -27.66 34.58
C TYR A 19 5.46 -26.88 35.66
N VAL A 20 5.09 -25.66 35.34
CA VAL A 20 4.25 -24.80 36.18
C VAL A 20 2.94 -24.58 35.44
N ALA A 21 1.81 -24.89 36.09
CA ALA A 21 0.46 -24.55 35.62
C ALA A 21 -0.05 -23.35 36.45
N TYR A 22 -0.58 -22.35 35.77
CA TYR A 22 -1.13 -21.13 36.36
C TYR A 22 -2.30 -20.63 35.56
N PHE A 23 -3.13 -19.74 36.14
CA PHE A 23 -4.30 -19.20 35.47
C PHE A 23 -4.08 -17.71 35.15
N VAL A 24 -4.42 -17.32 33.92
CA VAL A 24 -4.49 -15.94 33.46
C VAL A 24 -5.87 -15.75 32.80
N ASP A 25 -6.64 -14.79 33.27
CA ASP A 25 -7.99 -14.49 32.75
C ASP A 25 -8.89 -15.72 32.60
N GLY A 26 -8.88 -16.58 33.64
CA GLY A 26 -9.71 -17.81 33.66
C GLY A 26 -9.17 -18.98 32.83
N LYS A 27 -8.12 -18.81 32.03
CA LYS A 27 -7.50 -19.85 31.21
C LYS A 27 -6.27 -20.45 31.89
N GLN A 28 -6.22 -21.77 31.93
CA GLN A 28 -5.04 -22.48 32.43
C GLN A 28 -3.88 -22.42 31.43
N MET A 29 -2.75 -21.91 31.88
CA MET A 29 -1.50 -21.87 31.15
C MET A 29 -0.51 -22.85 31.76
N VAL A 30 0.32 -23.49 30.93
CA VAL A 30 1.36 -24.43 31.36
C VAL A 30 2.68 -23.97 30.77
N ARG A 31 3.72 -23.85 31.62
CA ARG A 31 5.06 -23.46 31.19
C ARG A 31 6.10 -24.48 31.69
N SER A 32 7.01 -24.91 30.81
CA SER A 32 8.12 -25.78 31.17
C SER A 32 9.20 -25.00 31.90
N SER A 33 9.77 -25.58 32.97
CA SER A 33 10.99 -25.06 33.60
C SER A 33 12.24 -25.38 32.79
N ARG A 34 12.14 -26.27 31.79
CA ARG A 34 13.26 -26.85 31.02
C ARG A 34 14.32 -27.50 31.89
N SER A 35 14.00 -27.87 33.13
CA SER A 35 14.91 -28.43 34.09
C SER A 35 14.30 -29.65 34.82
N ALA A 36 15.15 -30.61 35.16
CA ALA A 36 14.80 -31.72 36.03
C ALA A 36 14.82 -31.34 37.51
N ASN A 37 15.30 -30.14 37.85
CA ASN A 37 15.39 -29.64 39.22
C ASN A 37 14.08 -28.89 39.60
N ILE A 38 13.44 -29.37 40.67
CA ILE A 38 12.20 -28.74 41.19
C ILE A 38 12.41 -27.32 41.69
N GLN A 39 13.60 -26.93 42.10
CA GLN A 39 13.90 -25.59 42.56
C GLN A 39 13.80 -24.55 41.43
N GLU A 40 14.20 -24.94 40.22
CA GLU A 40 14.04 -24.08 39.03
C GLU A 40 12.55 -23.90 38.67
N ALA A 41 11.73 -24.93 38.86
CA ALA A 41 10.28 -24.78 38.66
C ALA A 41 9.64 -23.89 39.75
N LYS A 42 10.11 -23.93 40.99
CA LYS A 42 9.66 -23.02 42.06
C LYS A 42 10.03 -21.58 41.73
N LYS A 43 11.28 -21.31 41.37
CA LYS A 43 11.72 -19.96 40.93
C LYS A 43 10.86 -19.43 39.74
N LEU A 44 10.62 -20.30 38.75
CA LEU A 44 9.76 -19.93 37.60
C LEU A 44 8.33 -19.63 38.04
N ARG A 45 7.74 -20.41 38.95
CA ARG A 45 6.42 -20.18 39.53
C ARG A 45 6.37 -18.80 40.20
N ASP A 46 7.35 -18.51 41.05
CA ASP A 46 7.39 -17.28 41.83
C ASP A 46 7.59 -16.05 40.93
N GLN A 47 8.40 -16.17 39.88
CA GLN A 47 8.49 -15.12 38.83
C GLN A 47 7.16 -14.91 38.11
N ILE A 48 6.46 -15.99 37.76
CA ILE A 48 5.15 -15.91 37.10
C ILE A 48 4.13 -15.24 38.03
N LEU A 49 4.06 -15.65 39.30
CA LEU A 49 3.15 -15.06 40.28
C LEU A 49 3.47 -13.59 40.58
N GLY A 50 4.76 -13.22 40.65
CA GLY A 50 5.19 -11.86 40.79
C GLY A 50 4.77 -10.98 39.62
N LYS A 51 4.91 -11.48 38.38
CA LYS A 51 4.41 -10.78 37.18
C LYS A 51 2.89 -10.67 37.17
N LYS A 52 2.17 -11.71 37.62
CA LYS A 52 0.71 -11.69 37.75
C LYS A 52 0.26 -10.61 38.75
N ALA A 53 0.91 -10.54 39.90
CA ALA A 53 0.59 -9.54 40.94
C ALA A 53 0.81 -8.10 40.45
N ARG A 54 1.76 -7.88 39.53
CA ARG A 54 2.00 -6.55 38.91
C ARG A 54 1.16 -6.29 37.68
N GLY A 55 0.21 -7.18 37.31
CA GLY A 55 -0.59 -7.06 36.09
C GLY A 55 0.19 -7.27 34.77
N GLU A 56 1.42 -7.76 34.86
CA GLU A 56 2.32 -7.96 33.70
C GLU A 56 2.10 -9.32 32.97
N LEU A 57 1.26 -10.20 33.54
CA LEU A 57 0.88 -11.47 32.93
C LEU A 57 -0.41 -11.30 32.14
N THR A 58 -0.32 -10.67 31.02
CA THR A 58 -1.33 -10.83 29.99
C THR A 58 -1.11 -12.15 29.24
N PRO A 59 -2.16 -12.89 28.81
CA PRO A 59 -2.00 -13.97 27.83
C PRO A 59 -1.14 -13.41 26.68
N ALA A 60 -0.19 -14.21 26.19
CA ALA A 60 0.64 -13.71 25.07
C ALA A 60 -0.28 -13.12 24.00
N PRO A 61 -0.20 -11.81 23.70
CA PRO A 61 -1.10 -11.19 22.76
C PRO A 61 -1.05 -11.98 21.45
N GLY A 62 -2.20 -12.34 20.89
CA GLY A 62 -2.26 -13.05 19.61
C GLY A 62 -2.13 -14.58 19.68
N GLY A 63 -2.15 -15.22 20.86
CA GLY A 63 -2.08 -16.69 20.95
C GLY A 63 -3.23 -17.44 20.29
N ALA A 64 -4.40 -16.83 20.20
CA ALA A 64 -5.57 -17.35 19.51
C ALA A 64 -5.83 -16.66 18.15
N THR A 65 -5.40 -15.42 17.97
CA THR A 65 -5.68 -14.58 16.80
C THR A 65 -5.08 -15.19 15.53
N THR A 66 -5.87 -15.27 14.48
CA THR A 66 -5.46 -15.67 13.13
C THR A 66 -5.02 -14.47 12.29
N CYS A 67 -4.25 -14.73 11.24
CA CYS A 67 -3.95 -13.69 10.26
C CYS A 67 -5.22 -13.21 9.54
N GLY A 68 -6.21 -14.11 9.36
CA GLY A 68 -7.51 -13.76 8.77
C GLY A 68 -8.24 -12.66 9.55
N GLU A 69 -8.32 -12.79 10.87
CA GLU A 69 -8.93 -11.77 11.73
C GLU A 69 -8.21 -10.41 11.62
N LEU A 70 -6.87 -10.41 11.51
CA LEU A 70 -6.12 -9.16 11.32
C LEU A 70 -6.34 -8.55 9.92
N LEU A 71 -6.58 -9.38 8.90
CA LEU A 71 -6.91 -8.91 7.56
C LEU A 71 -8.32 -8.31 7.52
N ASP A 72 -9.27 -8.84 8.31
CA ASP A 72 -10.61 -8.28 8.46
C ASP A 72 -10.53 -6.91 9.16
N ASP A 73 -9.79 -6.81 10.27
CA ASP A 73 -9.53 -5.53 10.95
C ASP A 73 -8.91 -4.49 9.98
N LEU A 74 -7.99 -4.93 9.10
CA LEU A 74 -7.38 -4.04 8.11
C LEU A 74 -8.38 -3.57 7.06
N LEU A 75 -9.28 -4.43 6.59
CA LEU A 75 -10.31 -4.05 5.62
C LEU A 75 -11.31 -3.06 6.23
N GLU A 76 -11.71 -3.25 7.48
CA GLU A 76 -12.56 -2.31 8.22
C GLU A 76 -11.86 -0.95 8.39
N HIS A 77 -10.59 -0.97 8.79
CA HIS A 77 -9.77 0.23 8.87
C HIS A 77 -9.64 0.94 7.52
N ALA A 78 -9.43 0.18 6.44
CA ALA A 78 -9.29 0.72 5.09
C ALA A 78 -10.59 1.38 4.62
N HIS A 79 -11.73 0.76 4.88
CA HIS A 79 -13.06 1.30 4.56
C HIS A 79 -13.30 2.66 5.24
N SER A 80 -12.94 2.77 6.53
CA SER A 80 -13.21 3.97 7.33
C SER A 80 -12.20 5.10 7.14
N ASN A 81 -10.94 4.80 6.76
CA ASN A 81 -9.83 5.76 6.85
C ASN A 81 -9.05 5.97 5.55
N LEU A 82 -9.26 5.15 4.53
CA LEU A 82 -8.48 5.23 3.30
C LEU A 82 -9.33 5.64 2.09
N LYS A 83 -8.67 6.10 1.04
CA LYS A 83 -9.33 6.40 -0.24
C LYS A 83 -9.91 5.11 -0.83
N ALA A 84 -11.12 5.16 -1.40
CA ALA A 84 -11.81 4.02 -2.00
C ALA A 84 -10.96 3.21 -3.01
N SER A 85 -10.04 3.88 -3.72
CA SER A 85 -9.10 3.19 -4.63
C SER A 85 -8.10 2.31 -3.89
N THR A 86 -7.63 2.73 -2.71
CA THR A 86 -6.71 1.94 -1.86
C THR A 86 -7.44 0.76 -1.22
N GLU A 87 -8.66 1.00 -0.71
CA GLU A 87 -9.53 -0.06 -0.17
C GLU A 87 -9.76 -1.17 -1.21
N LYS A 88 -10.13 -0.81 -2.44
CA LYS A 88 -10.32 -1.78 -3.53
C LYS A 88 -9.06 -2.62 -3.80
N ILE A 89 -7.89 -2.00 -3.80
CA ILE A 89 -6.62 -2.70 -3.99
C ILE A 89 -6.33 -3.65 -2.82
N PHE A 90 -6.54 -3.20 -1.58
CA PHE A 90 -6.34 -4.03 -0.39
C PHE A 90 -7.29 -5.23 -0.42
N LYS A 91 -8.58 -4.99 -0.64
CA LYS A 91 -9.58 -6.05 -0.73
C LYS A 91 -9.21 -7.09 -1.77
N TRP A 92 -8.88 -6.65 -2.98
CA TRP A 92 -8.45 -7.58 -4.03
C TRP A 92 -7.19 -8.38 -3.66
N CYS A 93 -6.14 -7.72 -3.17
CA CYS A 93 -4.90 -8.41 -2.78
C CYS A 93 -5.13 -9.40 -1.62
N ILE A 94 -5.92 -9.00 -0.64
CA ILE A 94 -6.23 -9.82 0.54
C ILE A 94 -7.01 -11.06 0.10
N GLU A 95 -8.14 -10.89 -0.57
CA GLU A 95 -9.03 -12.01 -0.87
C GLU A 95 -8.44 -12.96 -1.92
N ALA A 96 -7.80 -12.42 -2.97
CA ALA A 96 -7.27 -13.25 -4.04
C ALA A 96 -5.95 -13.96 -3.69
N ASN A 97 -5.12 -13.38 -2.80
CA ASN A 97 -3.75 -13.87 -2.64
C ASN A 97 -3.34 -14.14 -1.19
N ILE A 98 -3.59 -13.19 -0.27
CA ILE A 98 -3.04 -13.26 1.09
C ILE A 98 -3.87 -14.19 1.98
N ARG A 99 -5.19 -14.03 1.97
CA ARG A 99 -6.12 -14.83 2.79
C ARG A 99 -6.08 -16.33 2.47
N PRO A 100 -6.03 -16.79 1.23
CA PRO A 100 -5.94 -18.22 0.91
C PRO A 100 -4.70 -18.89 1.48
N TYR A 101 -3.60 -18.15 1.68
CA TYR A 101 -2.35 -18.69 2.19
C TYR A 101 -2.21 -18.52 3.71
N PHE A 102 -2.51 -17.33 4.23
CA PHE A 102 -2.26 -16.99 5.63
C PHE A 102 -3.50 -16.98 6.52
N GLY A 103 -4.72 -16.92 5.96
CA GLY A 103 -5.93 -16.64 6.71
C GLY A 103 -6.13 -17.53 7.94
N GLN A 104 -5.91 -18.83 7.80
CA GLN A 104 -6.06 -19.80 8.89
C GLN A 104 -4.83 -19.89 9.82
N LEU A 105 -3.72 -19.24 9.45
CA LEU A 105 -2.50 -19.29 10.22
C LEU A 105 -2.63 -18.43 11.49
N LYS A 106 -2.34 -19.01 12.65
CA LYS A 106 -2.23 -18.24 13.90
C LYS A 106 -1.07 -17.28 13.83
N VAL A 107 -1.28 -16.04 14.25
CA VAL A 107 -0.24 -14.99 14.25
C VAL A 107 1.02 -15.43 14.98
N SER A 108 0.88 -16.17 16.08
CA SER A 108 2.00 -16.74 16.84
C SER A 108 2.86 -17.75 16.06
N ARG A 109 2.34 -18.30 14.95
CA ARG A 109 3.06 -19.23 14.06
C ARG A 109 3.62 -18.58 12.81
N LEU A 110 3.32 -17.29 12.59
CA LEU A 110 3.87 -16.54 11.47
C LEU A 110 5.36 -16.30 11.71
N THR A 111 6.19 -16.78 10.79
CA THR A 111 7.66 -16.70 10.88
C THR A 111 8.24 -16.10 9.59
N THR A 112 9.48 -15.64 9.63
CA THR A 112 10.21 -15.22 8.42
C THR A 112 10.31 -16.36 7.40
N LYS A 113 10.34 -17.63 7.85
CA LYS A 113 10.35 -18.81 6.97
C LYS A 113 9.05 -18.90 6.17
N THR A 114 7.89 -18.81 6.82
CA THR A 114 6.59 -18.88 6.14
C THR A 114 6.39 -17.72 5.16
N LEU A 115 6.92 -16.52 5.46
CA LEU A 115 6.90 -15.38 4.53
C LEU A 115 7.79 -15.62 3.30
N LYS A 116 8.96 -16.26 3.47
CA LYS A 116 9.83 -16.66 2.35
C LYS A 116 9.18 -17.73 1.48
N GLU A 117 8.54 -18.72 2.08
CA GLU A 117 7.80 -19.78 1.36
C GLU A 117 6.66 -19.21 0.52
N TYR A 118 5.88 -18.27 1.08
CA TYR A 118 4.86 -17.55 0.33
C TYR A 118 5.44 -16.83 -0.88
N ARG A 119 6.51 -16.06 -0.66
CA ARG A 119 7.17 -15.34 -1.75
C ARG A 119 7.65 -16.28 -2.85
N GLN A 120 8.31 -17.39 -2.51
CA GLN A 120 8.77 -18.40 -3.47
C GLN A 120 7.60 -18.97 -4.29
N LYS A 121 6.49 -19.29 -3.63
CA LYS A 121 5.25 -19.72 -4.29
C LYS A 121 4.78 -18.69 -5.31
N ARG A 122 4.69 -17.41 -4.93
CA ARG A 122 4.21 -16.34 -5.82
C ARG A 122 5.14 -16.13 -7.03
N LEU A 123 6.45 -16.24 -6.82
CA LEU A 123 7.43 -16.18 -7.91
C LEU A 123 7.29 -17.38 -8.85
N ALA A 124 7.08 -18.58 -8.33
CA ALA A 124 6.82 -19.77 -9.13
C ALA A 124 5.51 -19.66 -9.96
N GLU A 125 4.51 -18.91 -9.46
CA GLU A 125 3.29 -18.53 -10.20
C GLU A 125 3.53 -17.43 -11.25
N GLY A 126 4.78 -17.02 -11.50
CA GLY A 126 5.16 -15.98 -12.47
C GLY A 126 4.88 -14.54 -12.01
N ARG A 127 4.69 -14.30 -10.72
CA ARG A 127 4.47 -12.93 -10.21
C ARG A 127 5.79 -12.19 -10.03
N ALA A 128 5.77 -10.90 -10.36
CA ALA A 128 6.94 -10.04 -10.19
C ALA A 128 7.27 -9.82 -8.70
N GLU A 129 8.54 -9.60 -8.38
CA GLU A 129 9.04 -9.27 -7.04
C GLU A 129 8.31 -8.09 -6.40
N THR A 130 8.03 -7.05 -7.18
CA THR A 130 7.27 -5.86 -6.75
C THR A 130 5.85 -6.21 -6.29
N THR A 131 5.21 -7.20 -6.94
CA THR A 131 3.89 -7.70 -6.55
C THR A 131 3.99 -8.44 -5.22
N CYS A 132 4.97 -9.32 -5.06
CA CYS A 132 5.22 -10.05 -3.82
C CYS A 132 5.50 -9.09 -2.65
N ASN A 133 6.33 -8.07 -2.88
CA ASN A 133 6.61 -7.02 -1.89
C ASN A 133 5.33 -6.28 -1.46
N ARG A 134 4.45 -5.96 -2.41
CA ARG A 134 3.17 -5.29 -2.12
C ARG A 134 2.26 -6.16 -1.26
N GLU A 135 2.09 -7.43 -1.61
CA GLU A 135 1.28 -8.38 -0.86
C GLU A 135 1.81 -8.54 0.58
N LEU A 136 3.11 -8.75 0.74
CA LEU A 136 3.76 -8.84 2.06
C LEU A 136 3.65 -7.52 2.86
N SER A 137 3.70 -6.36 2.19
CA SER A 137 3.50 -5.06 2.84
C SER A 137 2.10 -4.92 3.42
N ILE A 138 1.06 -5.39 2.72
CA ILE A 138 -0.32 -5.39 3.22
C ILE A 138 -0.44 -6.25 4.47
N LEU A 139 0.12 -7.47 4.46
CA LEU A 139 0.13 -8.33 5.66
C LEU A 139 0.87 -7.68 6.82
N ARG A 140 2.00 -7.00 6.56
CA ARG A 140 2.74 -6.26 7.58
C ARG A 140 1.95 -5.09 8.16
N ILE A 141 1.13 -4.41 7.34
CA ILE A 141 0.24 -3.35 7.82
C ILE A 141 -0.81 -3.93 8.77
N ALA A 142 -1.44 -5.06 8.42
CA ALA A 142 -2.40 -5.75 9.28
C ALA A 142 -1.80 -6.14 10.64
N LEU A 143 -0.59 -6.70 10.65
CA LEU A 143 0.13 -7.03 11.89
C LEU A 143 0.44 -5.79 12.73
N ASN A 144 0.86 -4.70 12.10
CA ASN A 144 1.13 -3.44 12.82
C ASN A 144 -0.15 -2.84 13.41
N LEU A 145 -1.28 -2.93 12.71
CA LEU A 145 -2.58 -2.51 13.23
C LEU A 145 -2.95 -3.35 14.45
N GLY A 146 -2.89 -4.67 14.35
CA GLY A 146 -3.18 -5.57 15.47
C GLY A 146 -2.24 -5.39 16.68
N ARG A 147 -0.99 -4.96 16.46
CA ARG A 147 -0.06 -4.62 17.55
C ARG A 147 -0.45 -3.35 18.29
N LYS A 148 -1.12 -2.40 17.62
CA LYS A 148 -1.58 -1.14 18.21
C LYS A 148 -2.93 -1.26 18.93
N CYS A 149 -3.65 -2.37 18.78
CA CYS A 149 -4.89 -2.60 19.49
C CYS A 149 -4.69 -2.67 21.01
N THR A 150 -5.74 -2.39 21.78
CA THR A 150 -5.76 -2.56 23.23
C THR A 150 -6.89 -3.52 23.61
N PRO A 151 -6.62 -4.75 24.11
CA PRO A 151 -5.29 -5.35 24.26
C PRO A 151 -4.65 -5.69 22.90
N PRO A 152 -3.31 -5.75 22.79
CA PRO A 152 -2.63 -6.07 21.54
C PRO A 152 -3.00 -7.46 21.02
N LYS A 153 -3.35 -7.56 19.73
CA LYS A 153 -3.60 -8.84 19.03
C LYS A 153 -2.31 -9.50 18.54
N VAL A 154 -1.21 -8.75 18.48
CA VAL A 154 0.11 -9.18 17.96
C VAL A 154 1.19 -8.84 18.97
N SER A 155 1.95 -9.86 19.44
CA SER A 155 3.05 -9.66 20.39
C SER A 155 4.36 -9.30 19.70
N ALA A 156 4.66 -9.93 18.56
CA ALA A 156 5.88 -9.72 17.80
C ALA A 156 5.62 -9.86 16.30
N ILE A 157 6.29 -9.04 15.51
CA ILE A 157 6.21 -9.07 14.04
C ILE A 157 7.51 -9.68 13.54
N PRO A 158 7.46 -10.77 12.72
CA PRO A 158 8.65 -11.36 12.15
C PRO A 158 9.33 -10.42 11.16
N HIS A 159 10.60 -10.67 10.86
CA HIS A 159 11.28 -9.96 9.77
C HIS A 159 10.63 -10.32 8.42
N PHE A 160 10.24 -9.29 7.65
CA PHE A 160 9.69 -9.43 6.31
C PHE A 160 10.83 -9.42 5.28
N PRO A 161 10.94 -10.47 4.45
CA PRO A 161 12.01 -10.60 3.47
C PRO A 161 11.70 -9.77 2.21
N MET A 162 11.67 -8.43 2.35
CA MET A 162 11.45 -7.51 1.24
C MET A 162 12.71 -7.42 0.39
N VAL A 163 12.54 -7.40 -0.93
CA VAL A 163 13.63 -7.24 -1.88
C VAL A 163 13.68 -5.80 -2.38
N ARG A 164 14.88 -5.27 -2.54
CA ARG A 164 15.06 -3.96 -3.15
C ARG A 164 14.61 -4.00 -4.60
N GLU A 165 13.75 -3.06 -4.97
CA GLU A 165 13.23 -2.94 -6.32
C GLU A 165 14.15 -2.05 -7.15
N GLU A 166 14.85 -2.64 -8.12
CA GLU A 166 15.71 -1.93 -9.06
C GLU A 166 15.00 -1.75 -10.40
N ASN A 167 13.78 -1.21 -10.36
CA ASN A 167 12.91 -1.06 -11.52
C ASN A 167 12.73 0.41 -11.94
N ALA A 168 13.68 1.29 -11.57
CA ALA A 168 13.63 2.68 -11.99
C ALA A 168 13.68 2.77 -13.52
N ARG A 169 12.56 3.16 -14.13
CA ARG A 169 12.49 3.36 -15.59
C ARG A 169 13.49 4.42 -16.01
N GLN A 170 14.19 4.16 -17.11
CA GLN A 170 15.13 5.07 -17.73
C GLN A 170 14.51 5.68 -19.00
N GLY A 171 15.12 6.76 -19.48
CA GLY A 171 14.68 7.45 -20.68
C GLY A 171 13.77 8.65 -20.39
N PHE A 172 13.78 9.55 -21.34
CA PHE A 172 13.00 10.80 -21.35
C PHE A 172 12.56 11.05 -22.78
N LEU A 173 11.45 11.71 -22.97
CA LEU A 173 11.03 12.15 -24.27
C LEU A 173 11.93 13.31 -24.73
N THR A 174 12.46 13.24 -25.95
CA THR A 174 13.19 14.35 -26.59
C THR A 174 12.18 15.32 -27.24
N ASP A 175 12.64 16.52 -27.61
CA ASP A 175 11.75 17.51 -28.25
C ASP A 175 11.27 17.02 -29.62
N GLN A 176 12.10 16.29 -30.37
CA GLN A 176 11.68 15.65 -31.64
C GLN A 176 10.63 14.57 -31.42
N GLN A 177 10.81 13.72 -30.42
CA GLN A 177 9.83 12.69 -30.08
C GLN A 177 8.53 13.31 -29.55
N TYR A 178 8.62 14.43 -28.80
CA TYR A 178 7.46 15.19 -28.36
C TYR A 178 6.64 15.66 -29.57
N ALA A 179 7.28 16.31 -30.55
CA ALA A 179 6.61 16.81 -31.75
C ALA A 179 5.95 15.66 -32.52
N LYS A 180 6.71 14.58 -32.81
CA LYS A 180 6.16 13.40 -33.50
C LYS A 180 4.94 12.83 -32.77
N LEU A 181 5.04 12.62 -31.45
CA LEU A 181 3.96 12.01 -30.67
C LEU A 181 2.73 12.94 -30.60
N ARG A 182 2.93 14.26 -30.41
CA ARG A 182 1.84 15.26 -30.45
C ARG A 182 1.06 15.16 -31.76
N ASP A 183 1.75 15.08 -32.88
CA ASP A 183 1.14 15.18 -34.21
C ASP A 183 0.37 13.90 -34.60
N VAL A 184 0.78 12.72 -34.09
CA VAL A 184 0.08 11.45 -34.34
C VAL A 184 -1.01 11.14 -33.30
N LEU A 185 -1.05 11.86 -32.16
CA LEU A 185 -2.10 11.68 -31.16
C LEU A 185 -3.46 12.15 -31.72
N PRO A 186 -4.57 11.46 -31.40
CA PRO A 186 -5.91 11.96 -31.65
C PRO A 186 -6.12 13.34 -31.00
N ASP A 187 -6.86 14.22 -31.65
CA ASP A 187 -7.04 15.63 -31.22
C ASP A 187 -7.45 15.76 -29.76
N TYR A 188 -8.37 14.92 -29.29
CA TYR A 188 -8.85 14.97 -27.90
C TYR A 188 -7.78 14.60 -26.86
N LEU A 189 -6.68 13.93 -27.24
CA LEU A 189 -5.57 13.57 -26.36
C LEU A 189 -4.42 14.56 -26.38
N ARG A 190 -4.31 15.40 -27.43
CA ARG A 190 -3.21 16.37 -27.56
C ARG A 190 -3.16 17.35 -26.38
N PRO A 191 -4.28 17.98 -25.94
CA PRO A 191 -4.25 18.86 -24.78
C PRO A 191 -3.73 18.17 -23.52
N LEU A 192 -4.22 16.95 -23.22
CA LEU A 192 -3.81 16.18 -22.08
C LEU A 192 -2.31 15.84 -22.10
N PHE A 193 -1.81 15.42 -23.27
CA PHE A 193 -0.41 15.11 -23.50
C PHE A 193 0.50 16.32 -23.32
N VAL A 194 0.15 17.43 -23.97
CA VAL A 194 0.94 18.67 -23.93
C VAL A 194 1.04 19.21 -22.50
N VAL A 195 -0.08 19.30 -21.80
CA VAL A 195 -0.08 19.74 -20.39
C VAL A 195 0.75 18.82 -19.52
N ALA A 196 0.63 17.50 -19.69
CA ALA A 196 1.43 16.54 -18.93
C ALA A 196 2.95 16.68 -19.20
N TYR A 197 3.33 16.92 -20.46
CA TYR A 197 4.72 17.09 -20.86
C TYR A 197 5.36 18.35 -20.25
N PHE A 198 4.66 19.47 -20.23
CA PHE A 198 5.20 20.72 -19.68
C PHE A 198 5.15 20.78 -18.16
N THR A 199 4.11 20.25 -17.53
CA THR A 199 3.87 20.44 -16.09
C THR A 199 4.27 19.25 -15.22
N GLY A 200 4.28 18.04 -15.77
CA GLY A 200 4.50 16.81 -15.02
C GLY A 200 3.46 16.53 -13.95
N VAL A 201 2.28 17.13 -14.02
CA VAL A 201 1.14 16.85 -13.13
C VAL A 201 0.73 15.38 -13.26
N ARG A 202 0.25 14.77 -12.18
CA ARG A 202 -0.17 13.36 -12.24
C ARG A 202 -1.41 13.18 -13.10
N LEU A 203 -1.46 12.08 -13.85
CA LEU A 203 -2.60 11.81 -14.75
C LEU A 203 -3.96 11.92 -14.05
N GLY A 204 -4.11 11.35 -12.86
CA GLY A 204 -5.38 11.42 -12.13
C GLY A 204 -5.74 12.82 -11.66
N GLU A 205 -4.75 13.68 -11.40
CA GLU A 205 -4.96 15.10 -11.10
C GLU A 205 -5.36 15.86 -12.38
N LEU A 206 -4.69 15.60 -13.51
CA LEU A 206 -5.05 16.22 -14.80
C LEU A 206 -6.48 15.89 -15.22
N LEU A 207 -6.87 14.62 -15.17
CA LEU A 207 -8.20 14.18 -15.58
C LEU A 207 -9.35 14.75 -14.71
N ALA A 208 -9.01 15.32 -13.55
CA ALA A 208 -9.94 15.99 -12.65
C ALA A 208 -9.99 17.52 -12.87
N TRP A 209 -9.24 18.07 -13.85
CA TRP A 209 -9.27 19.51 -14.12
C TRP A 209 -10.61 19.91 -14.72
N THR A 210 -11.18 20.99 -14.17
CA THR A 210 -12.40 21.62 -14.64
C THR A 210 -12.10 23.07 -15.04
N TRP A 211 -12.92 23.68 -15.90
CA TRP A 211 -12.69 25.00 -16.48
C TRP A 211 -12.71 26.11 -15.43
N ASP A 212 -13.46 25.97 -14.35
CA ASP A 212 -13.50 26.93 -13.24
C ASP A 212 -12.15 27.13 -12.54
N LYS A 213 -11.22 26.15 -12.69
CA LYS A 213 -9.87 26.19 -12.11
C LYS A 213 -8.82 26.80 -13.02
N VAL A 214 -9.15 27.00 -14.28
CA VAL A 214 -8.22 27.49 -15.30
C VAL A 214 -8.36 29.00 -15.44
N ASP A 215 -7.37 29.74 -14.99
CA ASP A 215 -7.30 31.19 -15.19
C ASP A 215 -6.30 31.51 -16.31
N PHE A 216 -6.82 31.78 -17.51
CA PHE A 216 -6.01 32.19 -18.65
C PHE A 216 -5.44 33.59 -18.52
N ARG A 217 -6.07 34.48 -17.70
CA ARG A 217 -5.61 35.86 -17.49
C ARG A 217 -4.40 35.89 -16.57
N GLN A 218 -4.49 35.17 -15.47
CA GLN A 218 -3.38 35.03 -14.52
C GLN A 218 -2.36 33.98 -14.94
N GLY A 219 -2.72 33.12 -15.89
CA GLY A 219 -1.82 32.12 -16.47
C GLY A 219 -1.53 30.93 -15.57
N PHE A 220 -2.49 30.45 -14.78
CA PHE A 220 -2.33 29.23 -13.97
C PHE A 220 -3.64 28.44 -13.80
N VAL A 221 -3.48 27.20 -13.34
CA VAL A 221 -4.56 26.30 -12.93
C VAL A 221 -4.41 26.02 -11.44
N THR A 222 -5.46 26.24 -10.66
CA THR A 222 -5.47 26.03 -9.21
C THR A 222 -5.94 24.60 -8.89
N LEU A 223 -5.20 23.89 -8.05
CA LEU A 223 -5.57 22.58 -7.52
C LEU A 223 -5.75 22.68 -6.01
N SER A 224 -6.89 22.22 -5.50
CA SER A 224 -7.15 22.17 -4.06
C SER A 224 -6.36 21.02 -3.40
N ALA A 225 -6.23 21.07 -2.07
CA ALA A 225 -5.53 20.02 -1.30
C ALA A 225 -6.17 18.63 -1.48
N GLU A 226 -7.49 18.56 -1.56
CA GLU A 226 -8.27 17.33 -1.70
C GLU A 226 -8.03 16.62 -3.04
N GLU A 227 -7.76 17.39 -4.09
CA GLU A 227 -7.54 16.90 -5.45
C GLU A 227 -6.13 16.40 -5.67
N THR A 228 -5.20 16.81 -4.83
CA THR A 228 -3.80 16.38 -4.95
C THR A 228 -3.54 15.08 -4.18
N LYS A 229 -2.67 14.24 -4.70
CA LYS A 229 -2.24 13.04 -3.99
C LYS A 229 -1.41 13.37 -2.74
N SER A 230 -0.78 14.54 -2.71
CA SER A 230 0.06 15.01 -1.60
C SER A 230 -0.71 15.70 -0.49
N GLY A 231 -1.99 16.07 -0.70
CA GLY A 231 -2.79 16.79 0.27
C GLY A 231 -2.46 18.29 0.39
N TYR A 232 -1.70 18.87 -0.56
CA TYR A 232 -1.35 20.29 -0.57
C TYR A 232 -1.94 20.98 -1.80
N ALA A 233 -2.61 22.13 -1.59
CA ALA A 233 -3.04 22.99 -2.68
C ALA A 233 -1.84 23.56 -3.44
N ARG A 234 -1.98 23.74 -4.76
CA ARG A 234 -0.92 24.35 -5.58
C ARG A 234 -1.48 24.99 -6.84
N ALA A 235 -0.78 26.02 -7.34
CA ALA A 235 -0.97 26.56 -8.66
C ALA A 235 -0.04 25.88 -9.67
N VAL A 236 -0.55 25.56 -10.84
CA VAL A 236 0.20 24.99 -11.96
C VAL A 236 0.26 26.07 -13.05
N PRO A 237 1.44 26.61 -13.38
CA PRO A 237 1.54 27.66 -14.37
C PRO A 237 1.20 27.15 -15.78
N ILE A 238 0.50 27.95 -16.55
CA ILE A 238 0.30 27.74 -17.99
C ILE A 238 1.56 28.26 -18.69
N ILE A 239 2.47 27.34 -18.97
CA ILE A 239 3.79 27.63 -19.54
C ILE A 239 3.61 27.84 -21.05
N GLY A 240 3.61 29.09 -21.50
CA GLY A 240 3.66 29.60 -22.87
C GLY A 240 3.29 28.72 -24.08
N GLY A 241 3.29 29.25 -25.30
CA GLY A 241 3.30 28.48 -26.54
C GLY A 241 2.26 27.34 -26.63
N ASP A 242 2.73 26.17 -26.94
CA ASP A 242 1.94 24.96 -27.15
C ASP A 242 0.90 24.65 -26.06
N MET A 243 1.28 24.80 -24.77
CA MET A 243 0.37 24.46 -23.68
C MET A 243 -0.87 25.38 -23.67
N ARG A 244 -0.67 26.69 -23.89
CA ARG A 244 -1.77 27.65 -23.94
C ARG A 244 -2.65 27.36 -25.14
N THR A 245 -2.06 27.19 -26.32
CA THR A 245 -2.76 26.89 -27.56
C THR A 245 -3.66 25.66 -27.45
N TRP A 246 -3.14 24.59 -26.89
CA TRP A 246 -3.92 23.36 -26.75
C TRP A 246 -4.96 23.40 -25.63
N LEU A 247 -4.77 24.23 -24.59
CA LEU A 247 -5.81 24.48 -23.60
C LEU A 247 -6.93 25.33 -24.16
N GLU A 248 -6.61 26.36 -24.96
CA GLU A 248 -7.60 27.18 -25.66
C GLU A 248 -8.38 26.35 -26.67
N TRP A 249 -7.69 25.52 -27.47
CA TRP A 249 -8.34 24.55 -28.36
C TRP A 249 -9.31 23.62 -27.61
N ALA A 250 -8.89 23.09 -26.48
CA ALA A 250 -9.75 22.20 -25.68
C ALA A 250 -10.99 22.93 -25.16
N ARG A 251 -10.86 24.20 -24.77
CA ARG A 251 -11.99 25.06 -24.34
C ARG A 251 -12.98 25.30 -25.47
N ASP A 252 -12.48 25.66 -26.64
CA ASP A 252 -13.31 25.96 -27.80
C ASP A 252 -14.07 24.72 -28.32
N ASN A 253 -13.55 23.53 -28.06
CA ASN A 253 -14.16 22.25 -28.39
C ASN A 253 -14.84 21.53 -27.19
N ALA A 254 -15.07 22.25 -26.08
CA ALA A 254 -15.60 21.64 -24.85
C ALA A 254 -17.04 21.13 -24.97
N ASN A 255 -17.85 21.72 -25.89
CA ASN A 255 -19.24 21.34 -26.13
C ASN A 255 -20.07 21.23 -24.83
N GLY A 256 -19.89 22.19 -23.91
CA GLY A 256 -20.57 22.23 -22.61
C GLY A 256 -20.02 21.28 -21.55
N CYS A 257 -18.90 20.64 -21.80
CA CYS A 257 -18.24 19.80 -20.80
C CYS A 257 -17.47 20.64 -19.79
N ASP A 258 -17.71 20.43 -18.50
CA ASP A 258 -17.00 21.13 -17.41
C ASP A 258 -15.53 20.72 -17.29
N TYR A 259 -15.18 19.53 -17.78
CA TYR A 259 -13.83 19.00 -17.71
C TYR A 259 -12.94 19.52 -18.83
N VAL A 260 -11.70 19.91 -18.48
CA VAL A 260 -10.69 20.38 -19.43
C VAL A 260 -10.30 19.31 -20.45
N PHE A 261 -10.13 18.07 -19.98
CA PHE A 261 -9.75 16.94 -20.81
C PHE A 261 -10.96 16.04 -21.06
N HIS A 262 -11.54 16.19 -22.25
CA HIS A 262 -12.78 15.53 -22.64
C HIS A 262 -12.67 14.89 -24.03
N ARG A 263 -13.59 14.00 -24.36
CA ARG A 263 -13.81 13.43 -25.67
C ARG A 263 -15.28 13.59 -26.02
N ALA A 264 -15.59 14.38 -27.05
CA ALA A 264 -16.95 14.65 -27.49
C ALA A 264 -17.89 15.05 -26.33
N GLY A 265 -17.48 16.02 -25.50
CA GLY A 265 -18.29 16.52 -24.37
C GLY A 265 -18.31 15.63 -23.13
N SER A 266 -17.56 14.51 -23.09
CA SER A 266 -17.49 13.63 -21.93
C SER A 266 -16.06 13.52 -21.40
N PRO A 267 -15.86 13.45 -20.07
CA PRO A 267 -14.52 13.35 -19.49
C PRO A 267 -13.79 12.10 -19.96
N ILE A 268 -12.49 12.23 -20.22
CA ILE A 268 -11.64 11.11 -20.65
C ILE A 268 -11.50 10.12 -19.48
N LYS A 269 -11.96 8.88 -19.69
CA LYS A 269 -11.82 7.79 -18.70
C LYS A 269 -10.73 6.80 -19.10
N HIS A 270 -10.71 6.37 -20.35
CA HIS A 270 -9.82 5.35 -20.88
C HIS A 270 -9.25 5.78 -22.23
N PHE A 271 -7.94 5.81 -22.34
CA PHE A 271 -7.24 6.15 -23.58
C PHE A 271 -6.03 5.27 -23.89
N ARG A 272 -5.87 4.17 -23.14
CA ARG A 272 -4.68 3.30 -23.21
C ARG A 272 -4.41 2.80 -24.63
N ALA A 273 -5.43 2.35 -25.35
CA ALA A 273 -5.27 1.85 -26.73
C ALA A 273 -4.77 2.96 -27.66
N ALA A 274 -5.44 4.14 -27.67
CA ALA A 274 -5.03 5.27 -28.47
C ALA A 274 -3.61 5.76 -28.13
N TRP A 275 -3.25 5.77 -26.85
CA TRP A 275 -1.89 6.09 -26.41
C TRP A 275 -0.86 5.09 -26.93
N THR A 276 -1.13 3.78 -26.81
CA THR A 276 -0.21 2.73 -27.28
C THR A 276 0.00 2.82 -28.79
N THR A 277 -1.07 3.01 -29.56
CA THR A 277 -0.99 3.17 -31.03
C THR A 277 -0.17 4.41 -31.41
N ALA A 278 -0.42 5.55 -30.76
CA ALA A 278 0.34 6.76 -31.01
C ALA A 278 1.82 6.64 -30.65
N CYS A 279 2.14 5.97 -29.52
CA CYS A 279 3.53 5.69 -29.14
C CYS A 279 4.25 4.80 -30.13
N GLN A 280 3.57 3.81 -30.71
CA GLN A 280 4.11 2.97 -31.78
C GLN A 280 4.41 3.79 -33.03
N SER A 281 3.44 4.62 -33.49
CA SER A 281 3.62 5.49 -34.65
C SER A 281 4.70 6.56 -34.48
N ALA A 282 4.92 7.02 -33.24
CA ALA A 282 5.98 7.99 -32.90
C ALA A 282 7.34 7.34 -32.59
N GLU A 283 7.50 6.02 -32.78
CA GLU A 283 8.72 5.27 -32.51
C GLU A 283 9.19 5.31 -31.03
N VAL A 284 8.22 5.37 -30.10
CA VAL A 284 8.45 5.35 -28.65
C VAL A 284 7.55 4.32 -27.94
N PRO A 285 7.55 3.04 -28.38
CA PRO A 285 6.55 2.04 -27.96
C PRO A 285 6.50 1.77 -26.46
N ASP A 286 7.63 1.92 -25.78
CA ASP A 286 7.73 1.66 -24.31
C ASP A 286 7.33 2.83 -23.44
N LEU A 287 7.01 3.99 -24.03
CA LEU A 287 6.67 5.19 -23.29
C LEU A 287 5.32 5.02 -22.57
N LYS A 288 5.33 5.14 -21.25
CA LYS A 288 4.11 5.23 -20.45
C LYS A 288 3.75 6.69 -20.21
N PHE A 289 2.47 6.99 -20.17
CA PHE A 289 2.01 8.37 -19.90
C PHE A 289 2.64 8.97 -18.63
N HIS A 290 2.87 8.17 -17.60
CA HIS A 290 3.50 8.63 -16.36
C HIS A 290 4.99 9.03 -16.53
N ASP A 291 5.67 8.57 -17.57
CA ASP A 291 7.08 8.93 -17.85
C ASP A 291 7.20 10.40 -18.28
N LEU A 292 6.11 11.03 -18.75
CA LEU A 292 6.03 12.47 -19.05
C LEU A 292 6.37 13.32 -17.83
N ARG A 293 5.97 12.87 -16.63
CA ARG A 293 6.33 13.56 -15.39
C ARG A 293 7.85 13.64 -15.17
N ARG A 294 8.58 12.57 -15.49
CA ARG A 294 10.05 12.57 -15.40
C ARG A 294 10.66 13.48 -16.46
N THR A 295 10.10 13.48 -17.65
CA THR A 295 10.50 14.37 -18.73
C THR A 295 10.30 15.84 -18.33
N ALA A 296 9.15 16.20 -17.80
CA ALA A 296 8.86 17.55 -17.31
C ALA A 296 9.87 18.01 -16.25
N VAL A 297 10.12 17.18 -15.22
CA VAL A 297 11.09 17.51 -14.16
C VAL A 297 12.50 17.73 -14.72
N ARG A 298 12.94 16.88 -15.66
CA ARG A 298 14.23 17.06 -16.33
C ARG A 298 14.27 18.38 -17.12
N ASN A 299 13.21 18.66 -17.88
CA ASN A 299 13.15 19.86 -18.74
C ASN A 299 13.13 21.15 -17.90
N MET A 300 12.42 21.15 -16.77
CA MET A 300 12.45 22.28 -15.82
C MET A 300 13.86 22.51 -15.28
N ARG A 301 14.57 21.46 -14.86
CA ARG A 301 15.94 21.56 -14.34
C ARG A 301 16.96 22.07 -15.36
N ARG A 302 16.71 21.86 -16.66
CA ARG A 302 17.60 22.35 -17.72
C ARG A 302 17.39 23.84 -18.04
N LYS A 303 16.23 24.39 -17.67
CA LYS A 303 15.86 25.79 -17.91
C LYS A 303 16.08 26.70 -16.69
N SER A 304 16.33 26.10 -15.52
CA SER A 304 16.75 26.79 -14.27
C SER A 304 18.24 26.93 -14.22
#